data_62af92997265023a8cf98c8968040c82
#
_entry.id   62af92997265023a8cf98c8968040c82
#
_cell.length_a   1.000
_cell.length_b   1.000
_cell.length_c   1.000
_cell.angle_alpha   90.00
_cell.angle_beta   90.00
_cell.angle_gamma   90.00
#
_symmetry.space_group_name_H-M   'P 1'
#
loop_
_entity.id
_entity.type
_entity.pdbx_description
1 polymer ?
#
loop_
_entity_poly.entity_id
_entity_poly.type
_entity_poly.pdbx_seq_one_letter_code
_entity_poly.pdbx_strand_id
1 'polypeptide(L)'
;MKNFSQRASRLIYALCQDEARRTGCSRINPEHVLLAMVKSEDGLGFEVLKLLRINILTFRLSLEQNITSSADGITVDSDEIPQSRRMNKFIDLAGIESQSLGNEYIGTEHLVLSAVREADSVTAQYFEKAGIDLAEVRTAVKKVQSKRKSSIENHTEQRILN
;
A
#
# COMPACT_ATOMS: atom_id res chain seq x y z
N MET A 1 -1.48 3.79 19.58
CA MET A 1 -2.43 3.27 18.57
C MET A 1 -2.16 3.98 17.23
N LYS A 2 -2.01 3.20 16.16
CA LYS A 2 -1.76 3.77 14.84
C LYS A 2 -3.05 4.29 14.23
N ASN A 3 -2.98 5.45 13.61
CA ASN A 3 -4.11 6.12 13.01
C ASN A 3 -4.04 5.99 11.49
N PHE A 4 -4.94 5.19 10.92
CA PHE A 4 -4.98 4.94 9.47
C PHE A 4 -6.03 5.82 8.79
N SER A 5 -5.76 6.20 7.53
CA SER A 5 -6.81 6.74 6.68
C SER A 5 -7.88 5.66 6.45
N GLN A 6 -9.06 6.07 6.03
CA GLN A 6 -10.17 5.15 5.80
C GLN A 6 -9.81 4.09 4.75
N ARG A 7 -9.16 4.48 3.65
CA ARG A 7 -8.73 3.55 2.59
C ARG A 7 -7.65 2.60 3.08
N ALA A 8 -6.65 3.11 3.82
CA ALA A 8 -5.58 2.26 4.38
C ALA A 8 -6.14 1.25 5.36
N SER A 9 -7.05 1.69 6.23
CA SER A 9 -7.73 0.81 7.18
C SER A 9 -8.47 -0.34 6.47
N ARG A 10 -9.18 -0.02 5.39
CA ARG A 10 -9.90 -1.01 4.60
C ARG A 10 -8.98 -2.03 3.97
N LEU A 11 -7.82 -1.59 3.46
CA LEU A 11 -6.82 -2.50 2.89
C LEU A 11 -6.25 -3.44 3.96
N ILE A 12 -5.89 -2.88 5.12
CA ILE A 12 -5.18 -3.61 6.19
C ILE A 12 -6.10 -4.57 6.96
N TYR A 13 -7.39 -4.25 7.09
CA TYR A 13 -8.29 -5.04 7.93
C TYR A 13 -9.34 -5.82 7.16
N ALA A 14 -9.60 -5.53 5.89
CA ALA A 14 -10.64 -6.20 5.12
C ALA A 14 -10.15 -6.80 3.80
N LEU A 15 -9.68 -5.98 2.88
CA LEU A 15 -9.37 -6.44 1.52
C LEU A 15 -8.20 -7.41 1.46
N CYS A 16 -7.18 -7.23 2.31
CA CYS A 16 -6.06 -8.18 2.39
C CYS A 16 -6.52 -9.56 2.87
N GLN A 17 -7.53 -9.62 3.74
CA GLN A 17 -8.10 -10.89 4.21
C GLN A 17 -8.68 -11.69 3.03
N ASP A 18 -9.43 -11.01 2.17
CA ASP A 18 -10.01 -11.65 0.98
C ASP A 18 -8.93 -12.22 0.06
N GLU A 19 -7.85 -11.46 -0.15
CA GLU A 19 -6.75 -11.91 -0.99
C GLU A 19 -6.01 -13.11 -0.39
N ALA A 20 -5.79 -13.11 0.93
CA ALA A 20 -5.14 -14.24 1.60
C ALA A 20 -6.00 -15.51 1.54
N ARG A 21 -7.32 -15.38 1.73
CA ARG A 21 -8.24 -16.53 1.63
C ARG A 21 -8.27 -17.09 0.21
N ARG A 22 -8.39 -16.21 -0.77
CA ARG A 22 -8.44 -16.60 -2.19
C ARG A 22 -7.20 -17.40 -2.59
N THR A 23 -6.05 -17.03 -2.06
CA THR A 23 -4.75 -17.58 -2.46
C THR A 23 -4.24 -18.71 -1.55
N GLY A 24 -5.01 -19.09 -0.54
CA GLY A 24 -4.67 -20.21 0.35
C GLY A 24 -3.51 -19.93 1.30
N CYS A 25 -3.42 -18.70 1.80
CA CYS A 25 -2.38 -18.27 2.76
C CYS A 25 -2.93 -18.27 4.18
N SER A 26 -2.15 -18.76 5.14
CA SER A 26 -2.55 -18.80 6.56
C SER A 26 -2.11 -17.56 7.34
N ARG A 27 -1.41 -16.62 6.68
CA ARG A 27 -0.92 -15.37 7.27
C ARG A 27 -1.11 -14.22 6.29
N ILE A 28 -1.39 -13.03 6.83
CA ILE A 28 -1.42 -11.80 6.04
C ILE A 28 -0.01 -11.27 5.90
N ASN A 29 0.42 -11.04 4.68
CA ASN A 29 1.70 -10.45 4.33
C ASN A 29 1.51 -9.12 3.60
N PRO A 30 2.54 -8.26 3.54
CA PRO A 30 2.44 -6.98 2.81
C PRO A 30 1.98 -7.13 1.35
N GLU A 31 2.33 -8.21 0.69
CA GLU A 31 1.93 -8.48 -0.70
C GLU A 31 0.42 -8.55 -0.87
N HIS A 32 -0.30 -9.06 0.14
CA HIS A 32 -1.76 -9.09 0.12
C HIS A 32 -2.35 -7.67 0.11
N VAL A 33 -1.73 -6.77 0.87
CA VAL A 33 -2.14 -5.36 0.93
C VAL A 33 -1.88 -4.66 -0.40
N LEU A 34 -0.69 -4.84 -0.96
CA LEU A 34 -0.31 -4.23 -2.24
C LEU A 34 -1.18 -4.76 -3.39
N LEU A 35 -1.48 -6.06 -3.38
CA LEU A 35 -2.36 -6.66 -4.39
C LEU A 35 -3.77 -6.08 -4.30
N ALA A 36 -4.32 -5.98 -3.08
CA ALA A 36 -5.63 -5.37 -2.88
C ALA A 36 -5.64 -3.91 -3.34
N MET A 37 -4.56 -3.18 -3.08
CA MET A 37 -4.42 -1.78 -3.50
C MET A 37 -4.49 -1.64 -5.03
N VAL A 38 -3.71 -2.43 -5.77
CA VAL A 38 -3.69 -2.33 -7.24
C VAL A 38 -5.00 -2.81 -7.85
N LYS A 39 -5.70 -3.74 -7.23
CA LYS A 39 -7.02 -4.20 -7.69
C LYS A 39 -8.10 -3.15 -7.44
N SER A 40 -8.00 -2.39 -6.37
CA SER A 40 -8.96 -1.32 -6.04
C SER A 40 -8.85 -0.12 -6.98
N GLU A 41 -7.70 0.11 -7.56
CA GLU A 41 -7.43 1.20 -8.52
C GLU A 41 -7.79 2.59 -7.98
N ASP A 42 -7.70 2.78 -6.66
CA ASP A 42 -7.99 4.07 -6.01
C ASP A 42 -7.04 4.35 -4.86
N GLY A 43 -7.07 5.59 -4.37
CA GLY A 43 -6.26 6.04 -3.25
C GLY A 43 -4.92 6.63 -3.67
N LEU A 44 -4.29 7.34 -2.72
CA LEU A 44 -3.02 8.02 -2.98
C LEU A 44 -1.88 7.06 -3.29
N GLY A 45 -1.87 5.86 -2.69
CA GLY A 45 -0.87 4.85 -3.00
C GLY A 45 -0.93 4.42 -4.47
N PHE A 46 -2.12 4.21 -5.00
CA PHE A 46 -2.30 3.88 -6.41
C PHE A 46 -1.85 5.05 -7.31
N GLU A 47 -2.17 6.29 -6.90
CA GLU A 47 -1.73 7.49 -7.62
C GLU A 47 -0.20 7.60 -7.65
N VAL A 48 0.49 7.23 -6.56
CA VAL A 48 1.97 7.17 -6.52
C VAL A 48 2.49 6.19 -7.56
N LEU A 49 1.92 5.00 -7.63
CA LEU A 49 2.33 3.98 -8.61
C LEU A 49 2.17 4.51 -10.04
N LYS A 50 1.06 5.19 -10.32
CA LYS A 50 0.81 5.78 -11.64
C LYS A 50 1.79 6.91 -11.95
N LEU A 51 2.05 7.79 -10.99
CA LEU A 51 2.99 8.90 -11.16
C LEU A 51 4.41 8.40 -11.47
N LEU A 52 4.80 7.30 -10.83
CA LEU A 52 6.10 6.66 -11.06
C LEU A 52 6.12 5.82 -12.34
N ARG A 53 5.02 5.77 -13.06
CA ARG A 53 4.88 5.01 -14.32
C ARG A 53 5.11 3.51 -14.15
N ILE A 54 4.73 2.99 -12.99
CA ILE A 54 4.74 1.55 -12.75
C ILE A 54 3.76 0.88 -13.71
N ASN A 55 4.21 -0.18 -14.38
CA ASN A 55 3.30 -1.01 -15.17
C ASN A 55 2.44 -1.82 -14.21
N ILE A 56 1.21 -1.38 -13.99
CA ILE A 56 0.30 -1.95 -12.99
C ILE A 56 0.06 -3.44 -13.24
N LEU A 57 -0.10 -3.83 -14.50
CA LEU A 57 -0.36 -5.23 -14.84
C LEU A 57 0.82 -6.13 -14.47
N THR A 58 2.05 -5.78 -14.85
CA THR A 58 3.23 -6.58 -14.54
C THR A 58 3.54 -6.58 -13.05
N PHE A 59 3.33 -5.47 -12.37
CA PHE A 59 3.49 -5.39 -10.92
C PHE A 59 2.48 -6.31 -10.21
N ARG A 60 1.21 -6.26 -10.62
CA ARG A 60 0.16 -7.13 -10.10
C ARG A 60 0.51 -8.60 -10.30
N LEU A 61 0.98 -8.98 -11.50
CA LEU A 61 1.40 -10.35 -11.79
C LEU A 61 2.55 -10.80 -10.89
N SER A 62 3.52 -9.92 -10.63
CA SER A 62 4.64 -10.21 -9.72
C SER A 62 4.15 -10.48 -8.29
N LEU A 63 3.19 -9.68 -7.81
CA LEU A 63 2.58 -9.87 -6.50
C LEU A 63 1.81 -11.21 -6.44
N GLU A 64 1.00 -11.51 -7.44
CA GLU A 64 0.23 -12.76 -7.52
C GLU A 64 1.16 -13.99 -7.50
N GLN A 65 2.22 -13.97 -8.30
CA GLN A 65 3.19 -15.07 -8.35
C GLN A 65 3.88 -15.29 -7.02
N ASN A 66 4.28 -14.22 -6.35
CA ASN A 66 4.91 -14.30 -5.03
C ASN A 66 3.96 -14.90 -3.99
N ILE A 67 2.73 -14.42 -3.97
CA ILE A 67 1.69 -14.91 -3.03
C ILE A 67 1.40 -16.38 -3.28
N THR A 68 1.22 -16.76 -4.54
CA THR A 68 0.93 -18.15 -4.92
C THR A 68 2.09 -19.07 -4.53
N SER A 69 3.33 -18.65 -4.74
CA SER A 69 4.52 -19.42 -4.34
C SER A 69 4.66 -19.55 -2.83
N SER A 70 4.14 -18.59 -2.08
CA SER A 70 4.21 -18.57 -0.61
C SER A 70 3.02 -19.24 0.06
N ALA A 71 2.00 -19.62 -0.70
CA ALA A 71 0.79 -20.23 -0.17
C ALA A 71 1.13 -21.59 0.50
N ASP A 72 0.71 -21.74 1.74
CA ASP A 72 0.96 -22.96 2.52
C ASP A 72 -0.21 -23.95 2.49
N GLY A 73 -1.35 -23.54 1.92
CA GLY A 73 -2.54 -24.37 1.82
C GLY A 73 -3.22 -24.68 3.16
N ILE A 74 -2.78 -24.00 4.23
CA ILE A 74 -3.36 -24.21 5.56
C ILE A 74 -4.66 -23.42 5.67
N THR A 75 -5.75 -24.14 5.99
CA THR A 75 -7.05 -23.51 6.20
C THR A 75 -7.09 -22.88 7.59
N VAL A 76 -7.48 -21.61 7.66
CA VAL A 76 -7.66 -20.88 8.92
C VAL A 76 -9.15 -20.89 9.26
N ASP A 77 -9.48 -21.52 10.40
CA ASP A 77 -10.88 -21.68 10.85
C ASP A 77 -11.47 -20.45 11.55
N SER A 78 -10.65 -19.43 11.79
CA SER A 78 -11.12 -18.17 12.40
C SER A 78 -11.62 -17.19 11.34
N ASP A 79 -12.43 -16.23 11.75
CA ASP A 79 -12.94 -15.16 10.88
C ASP A 79 -11.81 -14.28 10.36
N GLU A 80 -10.70 -14.18 11.10
CA GLU A 80 -9.53 -13.39 10.72
C GLU A 80 -8.30 -14.25 10.53
N ILE A 81 -7.62 -14.04 9.41
CA ILE A 81 -6.30 -14.59 9.18
C ILE A 81 -5.29 -13.72 9.93
N PRO A 82 -4.42 -14.30 10.78
CA PRO A 82 -3.48 -13.49 11.54
C PRO A 82 -2.40 -12.85 10.67
N GLN A 83 -1.89 -11.72 11.13
CA GLN A 83 -0.82 -11.00 10.46
C GLN A 83 0.53 -11.67 10.75
N SER A 84 1.40 -11.75 9.72
CA SER A 84 2.76 -12.23 9.88
C SER A 84 3.63 -11.19 10.59
N ARG A 85 4.83 -11.61 11.03
CA ARG A 85 5.82 -10.66 11.57
C ARG A 85 6.20 -9.60 10.55
N ARG A 86 6.34 -9.99 9.28
CA ARG A 86 6.62 -9.06 8.19
C ARG A 86 5.51 -8.02 8.07
N MET A 87 4.27 -8.43 8.22
CA MET A 87 3.12 -7.53 8.16
C MET A 87 3.16 -6.50 9.30
N ASN A 88 3.47 -6.95 10.52
CA ASN A 88 3.59 -6.04 11.68
C ASN A 88 4.68 -5.00 11.44
N LYS A 89 5.83 -5.43 10.94
CA LYS A 89 6.95 -4.53 10.61
C LYS A 89 6.57 -3.56 9.49
N PHE A 90 5.86 -4.04 8.49
CA PHE A 90 5.37 -3.24 7.38
C PHE A 90 4.48 -2.09 7.87
N ILE A 91 3.57 -2.38 8.78
CA ILE A 91 2.69 -1.37 9.39
C ILE A 91 3.52 -0.37 10.21
N ASP A 92 4.49 -0.85 11.00
CA ASP A 92 5.36 0.03 11.79
C ASP A 92 6.17 0.98 10.91
N LEU A 93 6.75 0.48 9.83
CA LEU A 93 7.51 1.30 8.88
C LEU A 93 6.61 2.34 8.19
N ALA A 94 5.38 1.98 7.85
CA ALA A 94 4.42 2.92 7.28
C ALA A 94 4.14 4.07 8.25
N GLY A 95 4.03 3.77 9.54
CA GLY A 95 3.88 4.79 10.59
C GLY A 95 5.09 5.71 10.68
N ILE A 96 6.30 5.16 10.59
CA ILE A 96 7.54 5.93 10.60
C ILE A 96 7.60 6.86 9.38
N GLU A 97 7.26 6.38 8.20
CA GLU A 97 7.24 7.21 6.99
C GLU A 97 6.19 8.33 7.10
N SER A 98 5.02 8.03 7.63
CA SER A 98 3.97 9.04 7.85
C SER A 98 4.47 10.16 8.77
N GLN A 99 5.07 9.82 9.91
CA GLN A 99 5.64 10.79 10.84
C GLN A 99 6.75 11.62 10.20
N SER A 100 7.65 10.96 9.48
CA SER A 100 8.77 11.59 8.78
C SER A 100 8.32 12.66 7.79
N LEU A 101 7.16 12.46 7.17
CA LEU A 101 6.56 13.40 6.22
C LEU A 101 5.66 14.45 6.89
N GLY A 102 5.54 14.41 8.22
CA GLY A 102 4.70 15.33 8.97
C GLY A 102 3.20 15.05 8.83
N ASN A 103 2.82 13.83 8.50
CA ASN A 103 1.42 13.45 8.36
C ASN A 103 0.86 12.93 9.68
N GLU A 104 -0.42 13.14 9.91
CA GLU A 104 -1.10 12.74 11.15
C GLU A 104 -1.64 11.32 11.09
N TYR A 105 -1.75 10.74 9.90
CA TYR A 105 -2.30 9.40 9.71
C TYR A 105 -1.50 8.65 8.66
N ILE A 106 -1.66 7.32 8.68
CA ILE A 106 -1.06 6.41 7.70
C ILE A 106 -2.04 6.23 6.56
N GLY A 107 -1.68 6.72 5.37
CA GLY A 107 -2.46 6.53 4.16
C GLY A 107 -1.89 5.41 3.30
N THR A 108 -2.57 5.12 2.19
CA THR A 108 -2.13 4.09 1.26
C THR A 108 -0.77 4.42 0.64
N GLU A 109 -0.44 5.71 0.49
CA GLU A 109 0.87 6.16 0.00
C GLU A 109 2.02 5.76 0.93
N HIS A 110 1.78 5.76 2.24
CA HIS A 110 2.78 5.33 3.22
C HIS A 110 2.97 3.82 3.18
N LEU A 111 1.94 3.06 2.81
CA LEU A 111 2.05 1.62 2.62
C LEU A 111 2.95 1.28 1.42
N VAL A 112 2.90 2.08 0.36
CA VAL A 112 3.82 1.93 -0.78
C VAL A 112 5.27 2.18 -0.33
N LEU A 113 5.51 3.27 0.42
CA LEU A 113 6.84 3.57 0.96
C LEU A 113 7.38 2.43 1.82
N SER A 114 6.54 1.90 2.71
CA SER A 114 6.93 0.80 3.58
C SER A 114 7.31 -0.44 2.78
N ALA A 115 6.54 -0.77 1.75
CA ALA A 115 6.81 -1.93 0.90
C ALA A 115 8.16 -1.81 0.18
N VAL A 116 8.50 -0.62 -0.29
CA VAL A 116 9.78 -0.36 -0.97
C VAL A 116 10.95 -0.45 0.02
N ARG A 117 10.74 -0.11 1.28
CA ARG A 117 11.79 -0.17 2.31
C ARG A 117 12.19 -1.59 2.70
N GLU A 118 11.35 -2.57 2.50
CA GLU A 118 11.70 -3.97 2.78
C GLU A 118 12.50 -4.51 1.59
N ALA A 119 13.83 -4.52 1.72
CA ALA A 119 14.79 -4.74 0.62
C ALA A 119 14.57 -6.03 -0.18
N ASP A 120 14.15 -7.10 0.48
CA ASP A 120 13.94 -8.40 -0.17
C ASP A 120 12.50 -8.63 -0.62
N SER A 121 11.63 -7.62 -0.45
CA SER A 121 10.23 -7.75 -0.86
C SER A 121 10.09 -7.72 -2.38
N VAL A 122 9.01 -8.30 -2.86
CA VAL A 122 8.63 -8.24 -4.30
C VAL A 122 8.56 -6.80 -4.78
N THR A 123 7.95 -5.93 -3.97
CA THR A 123 7.78 -4.52 -4.32
C THR A 123 9.12 -3.82 -4.45
N ALA A 124 10.02 -4.00 -3.47
CA ALA A 124 11.36 -3.39 -3.51
C ALA A 124 12.15 -3.88 -4.72
N GLN A 125 12.12 -5.17 -5.00
CA GLN A 125 12.81 -5.76 -6.16
C GLN A 125 12.23 -5.24 -7.48
N TYR A 126 10.91 -5.11 -7.57
CA TYR A 126 10.26 -4.57 -8.75
C TYR A 126 10.69 -3.13 -9.01
N PHE A 127 10.71 -2.30 -7.98
CA PHE A 127 11.11 -0.89 -8.06
C PHE A 127 12.59 -0.77 -8.44
N GLU A 128 13.45 -1.60 -7.84
CA GLU A 128 14.89 -1.63 -8.18
C GLU A 128 15.10 -1.94 -9.65
N LYS A 129 14.43 -2.94 -10.18
CA LYS A 129 14.51 -3.30 -11.60
C LYS A 129 13.97 -2.19 -12.51
N ALA A 130 13.00 -1.43 -12.04
CA ALA A 130 12.45 -0.30 -12.77
C ALA A 130 13.34 0.95 -12.66
N GLY A 131 14.41 0.90 -11.87
CA GLY A 131 15.32 2.03 -11.67
C GLY A 131 14.77 3.12 -10.77
N ILE A 132 13.84 2.79 -9.87
CA ILE A 132 13.19 3.73 -8.98
C ILE A 132 13.70 3.53 -7.56
N ASP A 133 14.32 4.55 -6.98
CA ASP A 133 14.83 4.51 -5.61
C ASP A 133 13.81 5.06 -4.60
N LEU A 134 14.11 4.89 -3.32
CA LEU A 134 13.21 5.33 -2.23
C LEU A 134 13.00 6.85 -2.23
N ALA A 135 14.05 7.62 -2.58
CA ALA A 135 13.94 9.09 -2.65
C ALA A 135 12.92 9.53 -3.72
N GLU A 136 12.92 8.85 -4.86
CA GLU A 136 11.94 9.12 -5.92
C GLU A 136 10.51 8.78 -5.47
N VAL A 137 10.35 7.69 -4.72
CA VAL A 137 9.03 7.31 -4.19
C VAL A 137 8.55 8.38 -3.19
N ARG A 138 9.42 8.85 -2.30
CA ARG A 138 9.08 9.92 -1.34
C ARG A 138 8.69 11.21 -2.05
N THR A 139 9.40 11.57 -3.12
CA THR A 139 9.06 12.74 -3.94
C THR A 139 7.68 12.58 -4.57
N ALA A 140 7.38 11.40 -5.11
CA ALA A 140 6.08 11.11 -5.71
C ALA A 140 4.96 11.19 -4.66
N VAL A 141 5.19 10.68 -3.45
CA VAL A 141 4.22 10.76 -2.34
C VAL A 141 3.90 12.22 -2.03
N LYS A 142 4.93 13.06 -1.89
CA LYS A 142 4.72 14.50 -1.63
C LYS A 142 3.91 15.18 -2.74
N LYS A 143 4.17 14.83 -3.99
CA LYS A 143 3.45 15.39 -5.14
C LYS A 143 1.97 15.02 -5.13
N VAL A 144 1.63 13.75 -4.91
CA VAL A 144 0.22 13.32 -4.87
C VAL A 144 -0.52 13.92 -3.68
N GLN A 145 0.14 14.07 -2.52
CA GLN A 145 -0.43 14.72 -1.34
C GLN A 145 -0.73 16.20 -1.61
N SER A 146 0.22 16.92 -2.21
CA SER A 146 0.06 18.34 -2.56
C SER A 146 -1.05 18.55 -3.58
N LYS A 147 -1.11 17.70 -4.59
CA LYS A 147 -2.13 17.76 -5.64
C LYS A 147 -3.53 17.55 -5.08
N ARG A 148 -3.70 16.59 -4.17
CA ARG A 148 -4.97 16.34 -3.50
C ARG A 148 -5.39 17.52 -2.63
N LYS A 149 -4.44 18.10 -1.86
CA LYS A 149 -4.70 19.25 -1.00
C LYS A 149 -5.18 20.45 -1.83
N SER A 150 -4.51 20.76 -2.93
CA SER A 150 -4.90 21.84 -3.85
C SER A 150 -6.29 21.62 -4.42
N SER A 151 -6.62 20.39 -4.82
CA SER A 151 -7.94 20.03 -5.33
C SER A 151 -9.04 20.27 -4.30
N ILE A 152 -8.80 19.88 -3.03
CA ILE A 152 -9.75 20.09 -1.94
C ILE A 152 -9.94 21.59 -1.66
N GLU A 153 -8.85 22.36 -1.61
CA GLU A 153 -8.89 23.81 -1.39
C GLU A 153 -9.67 24.52 -2.51
N ASN A 154 -9.45 24.16 -3.77
CA ASN A 154 -10.17 24.71 -4.91
C ASN A 154 -11.67 24.41 -4.83
N HIS A 155 -12.05 23.19 -4.43
CA HIS A 155 -13.46 22.82 -4.24
C HIS A 155 -14.12 23.65 -3.12
N THR A 156 -13.40 23.88 -2.04
CA THR A 156 -13.89 24.67 -0.90
C THR A 156 -14.09 26.13 -1.33
N GLU A 157 -13.14 26.72 -2.06
CA GLU A 157 -13.24 28.08 -2.57
C GLU A 157 -14.44 28.24 -3.52
N GLN A 158 -14.64 27.29 -4.42
CA GLN A 158 -15.78 27.31 -5.35
C GLN A 158 -17.13 27.25 -4.61
N ARG A 159 -17.22 26.48 -3.52
CA ARG A 159 -18.42 26.43 -2.69
C ARG A 159 -18.70 27.74 -1.99
N ILE A 160 -17.67 28.46 -1.57
CA ILE A 160 -17.80 29.76 -0.90
C ILE A 160 -18.24 30.84 -1.88
N LEU A 161 -17.75 30.79 -3.15
CA LEU A 161 -18.07 31.78 -4.18
C LEU A 161 -19.44 31.56 -4.84
N ASN A 162 -20.02 30.43 -4.69
CA ASN A 162 -21.37 30.10 -5.17
C ASN A 162 -22.37 30.12 -4.01
#